data_5e880d61bb0593ec091583449d4333e2
#
_entry.id   5e880d61bb0593ec091583449d4333e2
#
_cell.length_a   1.000
_cell.length_b   1.000
_cell.length_c   1.000
_cell.angle_alpha   90.00
_cell.angle_beta   90.00
_cell.angle_gamma   90.00
#
_symmetry.space_group_name_H-M   'P 1'
#
loop_
_entity.id
_entity.type
_entity.pdbx_description
1 polymer ?
#
loop_
_entity_poly.entity_id
_entity_poly.type
_entity_poly.pdbx_seq_one_letter_code
_entity_poly.pdbx_strand_id
1 'polypeptide(L)'
;MPEEPLAERRRSQADKLIELVTAERAVLFRDQFNEPHAHILVDDHWEIWRVRSKQFRRWLCSLLWESEQKAPHSNALTSALTIIESRACFKGEQITLENRVCWYEGALWYDLSNRNWEVVRITEGGWEIVTDPPILFRRYAHQSAQVVPDTSGDIEALNEFLNLAKEEQKLLLLVYL
;
A
#
# COMPACT_ATOMS: atom_id res chain seq x y z
N MET A 1 -7.54 -54.07 -16.19
CA MET A 1 -7.68 -52.88 -17.01
C MET A 1 -6.61 -51.90 -16.49
N PRO A 2 -5.68 -51.44 -17.32
CA PRO A 2 -4.71 -50.44 -16.88
C PRO A 2 -5.41 -49.11 -16.72
N GLU A 3 -5.27 -48.45 -15.56
CA GLU A 3 -5.67 -47.09 -15.31
C GLU A 3 -4.85 -46.17 -16.23
N GLU A 4 -5.53 -45.47 -17.12
CA GLU A 4 -4.90 -44.39 -17.88
C GLU A 4 -4.35 -43.33 -16.92
N PRO A 5 -3.08 -42.87 -17.08
CA PRO A 5 -2.54 -41.81 -16.28
C PRO A 5 -3.38 -40.55 -16.54
N LEU A 6 -3.89 -39.95 -15.47
CA LEU A 6 -4.54 -38.64 -15.48
C LEU A 6 -3.64 -37.67 -16.24
N ALA A 7 -4.03 -37.32 -17.47
CA ALA A 7 -3.33 -36.38 -18.33
C ALA A 7 -3.10 -35.09 -17.52
N GLU A 8 -1.86 -34.67 -17.37
CA GLU A 8 -1.47 -33.42 -16.74
C GLU A 8 -2.31 -32.30 -17.37
N ARG A 9 -3.30 -31.85 -16.63
CA ARG A 9 -4.22 -30.81 -17.09
C ARG A 9 -3.38 -29.57 -17.37
N ARG A 10 -3.19 -29.26 -18.64
CA ARG A 10 -2.37 -28.12 -19.10
C ARG A 10 -2.90 -26.88 -18.40
N ARG A 11 -2.14 -26.33 -17.45
CA ARG A 11 -2.53 -25.18 -16.63
C ARG A 11 -2.88 -24.01 -17.53
N SER A 12 -4.03 -23.39 -17.29
CA SER A 12 -4.45 -22.22 -18.05
C SER A 12 -3.55 -21.01 -17.73
N GLN A 13 -3.52 -20.01 -18.61
CA GLN A 13 -2.82 -18.76 -18.29
C GLN A 13 -3.39 -18.08 -17.04
N ALA A 14 -4.69 -18.21 -16.77
CA ALA A 14 -5.30 -17.68 -15.56
C ALA A 14 -4.76 -18.38 -14.30
N ASP A 15 -4.63 -19.72 -14.30
CA ASP A 15 -4.07 -20.45 -13.18
C ASP A 15 -2.63 -20.03 -12.90
N LYS A 16 -1.82 -19.86 -13.94
CA LYS A 16 -0.43 -19.39 -13.81
C LYS A 16 -0.35 -17.99 -13.22
N LEU A 17 -1.17 -17.05 -13.69
CA LEU A 17 -1.24 -15.70 -13.12
C LEU A 17 -1.59 -15.73 -11.63
N ILE A 18 -2.52 -16.60 -11.22
CA ILE A 18 -2.92 -16.76 -9.82
C ILE A 18 -1.78 -17.36 -8.98
N GLU A 19 -1.04 -18.32 -9.54
CA GLU A 19 0.10 -18.98 -8.89
C GLU A 19 1.29 -18.02 -8.72
N LEU A 20 1.49 -17.09 -9.61
CA LEU A 20 2.55 -16.08 -9.52
C LEU A 20 2.31 -15.07 -8.38
N VAL A 21 1.07 -14.92 -7.91
CA VAL A 21 0.73 -14.10 -6.74
C VAL A 21 0.97 -14.93 -5.48
N THR A 22 2.22 -15.00 -5.05
CA THR A 22 2.65 -15.73 -3.83
C THR A 22 2.71 -14.80 -2.63
N ALA A 23 2.72 -15.36 -1.42
CA ALA A 23 2.83 -14.59 -0.18
C ALA A 23 4.13 -13.78 -0.05
N GLU A 24 5.20 -14.21 -0.73
CA GLU A 24 6.49 -13.49 -0.76
C GLU A 24 6.42 -12.20 -1.60
N ARG A 25 5.46 -12.12 -2.53
CA ARG A 25 5.28 -11.00 -3.45
C ARG A 25 4.06 -10.15 -3.14
N ALA A 26 3.02 -10.74 -2.57
CA ALA A 26 1.78 -10.04 -2.28
C ALA A 26 0.98 -10.73 -1.16
N VAL A 27 0.56 -9.96 -0.19
CA VAL A 27 -0.41 -10.37 0.84
C VAL A 27 -1.78 -9.82 0.45
N LEU A 28 -2.74 -10.74 0.21
CA LEU A 28 -4.11 -10.36 -0.15
C LEU A 28 -4.94 -10.15 1.11
N PHE A 29 -5.68 -9.05 1.17
CA PHE A 29 -6.52 -8.67 2.29
C PHE A 29 -7.75 -7.88 1.83
N ARG A 30 -8.73 -7.69 2.71
CA ARG A 30 -9.82 -6.73 2.52
C ARG A 30 -9.71 -5.60 3.53
N ASP A 31 -10.08 -4.39 3.12
CA ASP A 31 -10.11 -3.27 4.04
C ASP A 31 -11.38 -3.27 4.93
N GLN A 32 -11.54 -2.25 5.78
CA GLN A 32 -12.69 -2.07 6.65
C GLN A 32 -14.03 -1.92 5.91
N PHE A 33 -14.01 -1.66 4.60
CA PHE A 33 -15.18 -1.55 3.73
C PHE A 33 -15.42 -2.82 2.89
N ASN A 34 -14.68 -3.91 3.17
CA ASN A 34 -14.63 -5.15 2.38
C ASN A 34 -14.12 -4.97 0.94
N GLU A 35 -13.36 -3.92 0.67
CA GLU A 35 -12.70 -3.72 -0.62
C GLU A 35 -11.43 -4.57 -0.71
N PRO A 36 -11.21 -5.30 -1.82
CA PRO A 36 -10.05 -6.18 -1.98
C PRO A 36 -8.79 -5.40 -2.30
N HIS A 37 -7.76 -5.65 -1.51
CA HIS A 37 -6.44 -5.03 -1.62
C HIS A 37 -5.34 -6.09 -1.64
N ALA A 38 -4.19 -5.68 -2.09
CA ALA A 38 -2.95 -6.43 -2.02
C ALA A 38 -1.85 -5.52 -1.47
N HIS A 39 -1.09 -6.02 -0.51
CA HIS A 39 0.15 -5.45 -0.02
C HIS A 39 1.27 -6.12 -0.81
N ILE A 40 1.95 -5.39 -1.66
CA ILE A 40 2.80 -5.90 -2.74
C ILE A 40 4.22 -5.40 -2.56
N LEU A 41 5.17 -6.32 -2.65
CA LEU A 41 6.59 -5.98 -2.71
C LEU A 41 6.92 -5.48 -4.14
N VAL A 42 7.33 -4.23 -4.23
CA VAL A 42 7.78 -3.56 -5.45
C VAL A 42 9.23 -3.14 -5.24
N ASP A 43 10.13 -3.73 -6.01
CA ASP A 43 11.58 -3.56 -5.84
C ASP A 43 12.03 -3.88 -4.39
N ASP A 44 12.22 -2.88 -3.55
CA ASP A 44 12.74 -2.97 -2.19
C ASP A 44 11.77 -2.46 -1.11
N HIS A 45 10.52 -2.11 -1.46
CA HIS A 45 9.52 -1.59 -0.53
C HIS A 45 8.14 -2.17 -0.79
N TRP A 46 7.25 -2.03 0.21
CA TRP A 46 5.90 -2.53 0.15
C TRP A 46 4.91 -1.43 -0.22
N GLU A 47 4.02 -1.73 -1.18
CA GLU A 47 2.95 -0.85 -1.65
C GLU A 47 1.57 -1.47 -1.44
N ILE A 48 0.55 -0.64 -1.26
CA ILE A 48 -0.83 -1.08 -1.12
C ILE A 48 -1.62 -0.69 -2.35
N TRP A 49 -2.13 -1.70 -3.06
CA TRP A 49 -2.94 -1.48 -4.26
C TRP A 49 -4.29 -2.19 -4.16
N ARG A 50 -5.32 -1.56 -4.72
CA ARG A 50 -6.59 -2.26 -4.99
C ARG A 50 -6.37 -3.33 -6.05
N VAL A 51 -6.94 -4.52 -5.86
CA VAL A 51 -6.80 -5.65 -6.80
C VAL A 51 -7.25 -5.30 -8.22
N ARG A 52 -8.25 -4.41 -8.38
CA ARG A 52 -8.70 -3.95 -9.71
C ARG A 52 -8.04 -2.67 -10.21
N SER A 53 -7.02 -2.18 -9.54
CA SER A 53 -6.30 -0.99 -10.00
C SER A 53 -5.51 -1.25 -11.29
N LYS A 54 -5.21 -0.16 -12.01
CA LYS A 54 -4.34 -0.24 -13.19
C LYS A 54 -2.92 -0.71 -12.82
N GLN A 55 -2.44 -0.33 -11.65
CA GLN A 55 -1.13 -0.71 -11.11
C GLN A 55 -1.07 -2.22 -10.91
N PHE A 56 -2.00 -2.79 -10.15
CA PHE A 56 -2.05 -4.22 -9.90
C PHE A 56 -2.16 -5.04 -11.19
N ARG A 57 -3.01 -4.59 -12.12
CA ARG A 57 -3.15 -5.24 -13.43
C ARG A 57 -1.84 -5.26 -14.22
N ARG A 58 -1.10 -4.14 -14.23
CA ARG A 58 0.19 -4.04 -14.92
C ARG A 58 1.25 -4.93 -14.26
N TRP A 59 1.31 -4.91 -12.95
CA TRP A 59 2.19 -5.76 -12.17
C TRP A 59 1.91 -7.26 -12.42
N LEU A 60 0.65 -7.68 -12.46
CA LEU A 60 0.28 -9.07 -12.76
C LEU A 60 0.70 -9.46 -14.19
N CYS A 61 0.63 -8.54 -15.14
CA CYS A 61 1.14 -8.78 -16.50
C CYS A 61 2.68 -8.91 -16.53
N SER A 62 3.41 -8.08 -15.75
CA SER A 62 4.88 -8.17 -15.69
C SER A 62 5.34 -9.49 -15.08
N LEU A 63 4.66 -10.01 -14.05
CA LEU A 63 4.98 -11.31 -13.46
C LEU A 63 4.93 -12.44 -14.50
N LEU A 64 3.90 -12.48 -15.36
CA LEU A 64 3.82 -13.50 -16.40
C LEU A 64 4.87 -13.30 -17.48
N TRP A 65 5.14 -12.05 -17.83
CA TRP A 65 6.19 -11.72 -18.80
C TRP A 65 7.58 -12.15 -18.31
N GLU A 66 7.90 -11.89 -17.05
CA GLU A 66 9.16 -12.30 -16.43
C GLU A 66 9.32 -13.81 -16.39
N SER A 67 8.23 -14.54 -16.11
CA SER A 67 8.27 -15.99 -15.97
C SER A 67 8.25 -16.75 -17.31
N GLU A 68 7.49 -16.27 -18.31
CA GLU A 68 7.24 -17.02 -19.55
C GLU A 68 7.56 -16.24 -20.84
N GLN A 69 7.91 -14.95 -20.77
CA GLN A 69 8.11 -14.05 -21.91
C GLN A 69 6.88 -14.02 -22.84
N LYS A 70 5.67 -14.13 -22.23
CA LYS A 70 4.38 -14.12 -22.93
C LYS A 70 3.43 -13.12 -22.33
N ALA A 71 2.73 -12.39 -23.17
CA ALA A 71 1.64 -11.52 -22.72
C ALA A 71 0.39 -12.35 -22.37
N PRO A 72 -0.30 -12.04 -21.26
CA PRO A 72 -1.56 -12.69 -20.94
C PRO A 72 -2.68 -12.31 -21.93
N HIS A 73 -3.53 -13.26 -22.27
CA HIS A 73 -4.77 -12.96 -22.96
C HIS A 73 -5.72 -12.19 -22.03
N SER A 74 -6.51 -11.26 -22.58
CA SER A 74 -7.42 -10.41 -21.81
C SER A 74 -8.39 -11.22 -20.93
N ASN A 75 -8.92 -12.33 -21.46
CA ASN A 75 -9.83 -13.21 -20.71
C ASN A 75 -9.11 -13.92 -19.55
N ALA A 76 -7.89 -14.39 -19.75
CA ALA A 76 -7.09 -15.04 -18.71
C ALA A 76 -6.78 -14.06 -17.57
N LEU A 77 -6.40 -12.83 -17.93
CA LEU A 77 -6.14 -11.78 -16.96
C LEU A 77 -7.40 -11.39 -16.16
N THR A 78 -8.55 -11.28 -16.84
CA THR A 78 -9.84 -10.99 -16.18
C THR A 78 -10.24 -12.11 -15.22
N SER A 79 -10.11 -13.36 -15.65
CA SER A 79 -10.41 -14.54 -14.81
C SER A 79 -9.48 -14.61 -13.59
N ALA A 80 -8.18 -14.38 -13.78
CA ALA A 80 -7.22 -14.35 -12.69
C ALA A 80 -7.55 -13.26 -11.68
N LEU A 81 -7.82 -12.02 -12.13
CA LEU A 81 -8.21 -10.90 -11.27
C LEU A 81 -9.47 -11.22 -10.46
N THR A 82 -10.47 -11.87 -11.04
CA THR A 82 -11.70 -12.27 -10.33
C THR A 82 -11.41 -13.27 -9.21
N ILE A 83 -10.52 -14.24 -9.44
CA ILE A 83 -10.15 -15.21 -8.40
C ILE A 83 -9.29 -14.56 -7.31
N ILE A 84 -8.34 -13.70 -7.67
CA ILE A 84 -7.50 -12.98 -6.72
C ILE A 84 -8.36 -12.07 -5.83
N GLU A 85 -9.31 -11.34 -6.42
CA GLU A 85 -10.30 -10.52 -5.71
C GLU A 85 -11.13 -11.36 -4.73
N SER A 86 -11.64 -12.51 -5.20
CA SER A 86 -12.38 -13.45 -4.35
C SER A 86 -11.52 -13.97 -3.18
N ARG A 87 -10.25 -14.26 -3.42
CA ARG A 87 -9.32 -14.67 -2.35
C ARG A 87 -9.12 -13.55 -1.34
N ALA A 88 -8.91 -12.31 -1.77
CA ALA A 88 -8.78 -11.16 -0.88
C ALA A 88 -10.04 -10.96 -0.01
N CYS A 89 -11.22 -11.04 -0.62
CA CYS A 89 -12.49 -10.82 0.09
C CYS A 89 -12.85 -11.95 1.07
N PHE A 90 -12.63 -13.21 0.70
CA PHE A 90 -13.15 -14.36 1.46
C PHE A 90 -12.11 -15.15 2.23
N LYS A 91 -10.85 -15.00 1.90
CA LYS A 91 -9.72 -15.70 2.56
C LYS A 91 -8.72 -14.73 3.19
N GLY A 92 -8.67 -13.48 2.70
CA GLY A 92 -7.81 -12.44 3.26
C GLY A 92 -8.32 -11.97 4.63
N GLU A 93 -7.41 -11.53 5.48
CA GLU A 93 -7.73 -10.84 6.71
C GLU A 93 -8.43 -9.52 6.44
N GLN A 94 -9.16 -9.01 7.42
CA GLN A 94 -9.67 -7.66 7.39
C GLN A 94 -8.66 -6.74 8.06
N ILE A 95 -8.07 -5.81 7.30
CA ILE A 95 -7.07 -4.87 7.78
C ILE A 95 -7.60 -3.46 7.58
N THR A 96 -7.53 -2.64 8.63
CA THR A 96 -7.89 -1.22 8.52
C THR A 96 -6.81 -0.48 7.74
N LEU A 97 -7.24 0.22 6.70
CA LEU A 97 -6.40 1.16 5.98
C LEU A 97 -6.62 2.57 6.52
N GLU A 98 -5.59 3.12 7.11
CA GLU A 98 -5.60 4.47 7.64
C GLU A 98 -5.44 5.52 6.52
N ASN A 99 -5.87 6.74 6.80
CA ASN A 99 -5.66 7.86 5.90
C ASN A 99 -4.54 8.72 6.47
N ARG A 100 -3.53 9.00 5.74
CA ARG A 100 -2.42 9.90 6.02
C ARG A 100 -1.90 9.97 7.48
N VAL A 101 -2.77 9.99 8.49
CA VAL A 101 -2.42 10.14 9.90
C VAL A 101 -3.21 9.15 10.73
N CYS A 102 -2.57 8.48 11.67
CA CYS A 102 -3.26 7.70 12.70
C CYS A 102 -2.46 7.65 14.00
N TRP A 103 -3.15 7.38 15.11
CA TRP A 103 -2.54 7.09 16.40
C TRP A 103 -2.54 5.58 16.63
N TYR A 104 -1.35 5.01 16.79
CA TYR A 104 -1.20 3.57 17.01
C TYR A 104 -0.03 3.28 17.95
N GLU A 105 -0.25 2.44 18.97
CA GLU A 105 0.73 2.01 19.97
C GLU A 105 1.56 3.16 20.60
N GLY A 106 0.87 4.23 21.01
CA GLY A 106 1.51 5.36 21.68
C GLY A 106 2.35 6.26 20.79
N ALA A 107 2.21 6.16 19.47
CA ALA A 107 2.86 7.02 18.50
C ALA A 107 1.85 7.60 17.50
N LEU A 108 2.11 8.80 17.04
CA LEU A 108 1.43 9.38 15.87
C LEU A 108 2.20 8.96 14.62
N TRP A 109 1.47 8.42 13.65
CA TRP A 109 2.02 7.97 12.38
C TRP A 109 1.53 8.88 11.27
N TYR A 110 2.44 9.36 10.43
CA TYR A 110 2.16 10.29 9.34
C TYR A 110 2.74 9.79 8.03
N ASP A 111 1.87 9.43 7.07
CA ASP A 111 2.27 8.96 5.75
C ASP A 111 2.78 10.12 4.88
N LEU A 112 4.03 10.05 4.44
CA LEU A 112 4.64 11.04 3.55
C LEU A 112 4.09 10.96 2.12
N SER A 113 3.38 9.90 1.76
CA SER A 113 2.87 9.66 0.40
C SER A 113 3.94 9.78 -0.68
N ASN A 114 5.21 9.59 -0.33
CA ASN A 114 6.33 9.62 -1.26
C ASN A 114 6.51 8.27 -1.98
N ARG A 115 7.46 8.20 -2.90
CA ARG A 115 7.71 7.01 -3.73
C ARG A 115 8.21 5.81 -2.93
N ASN A 116 8.94 6.06 -1.86
CA ASN A 116 9.54 5.01 -1.02
C ASN A 116 8.56 4.45 0.02
N TRP A 117 7.30 4.92 0.04
CA TRP A 117 6.29 4.54 1.04
C TRP A 117 6.71 4.78 2.48
N GLU A 118 7.50 5.83 2.68
CA GLU A 118 7.98 6.25 3.99
C GLU A 118 6.88 6.88 4.82
N VAL A 119 6.95 6.61 6.12
CA VAL A 119 6.04 7.10 7.15
C VAL A 119 6.86 7.71 8.26
N VAL A 120 6.41 8.81 8.83
CA VAL A 120 7.02 9.41 10.03
C VAL A 120 6.33 8.83 11.25
N ARG A 121 7.08 8.23 12.14
CA ARG A 121 6.66 7.85 13.48
C ARG A 121 7.04 8.94 14.46
N ILE A 122 6.08 9.50 15.18
CA ILE A 122 6.26 10.61 16.13
C ILE A 122 5.86 10.14 17.51
N THR A 123 6.76 10.32 18.48
CA THR A 123 6.59 9.98 19.89
C THR A 123 6.98 11.17 20.75
N GLU A 124 6.80 11.07 22.07
CA GLU A 124 7.31 12.07 23.04
C GLU A 124 8.83 12.23 22.97
N GLY A 125 9.57 11.18 22.57
CA GLY A 125 11.03 11.20 22.46
C GLY A 125 11.55 11.77 21.14
N GLY A 126 10.69 12.12 20.20
CA GLY A 126 11.08 12.63 18.88
C GLY A 126 10.40 11.87 17.74
N TRP A 127 10.99 11.96 16.56
CA TRP A 127 10.45 11.34 15.34
C TRP A 127 11.54 10.55 14.58
N GLU A 128 11.07 9.59 13.80
CA GLU A 128 11.90 8.77 12.91
C GLU A 128 11.14 8.44 11.62
N ILE A 129 11.88 8.12 10.56
CA ILE A 129 11.31 7.66 9.29
C ILE A 129 11.32 6.14 9.27
N VAL A 130 10.17 5.55 8.94
CA VAL A 130 9.95 4.10 8.89
C VAL A 130 9.46 3.71 7.50
N THR A 131 10.05 2.67 6.91
CA THR A 131 9.69 2.16 5.57
C THR A 131 8.74 0.98 5.60
N ASP A 132 8.60 0.29 6.75
CA ASP A 132 7.68 -0.83 6.94
C ASP A 132 6.92 -0.64 8.27
N PRO A 133 5.92 0.26 8.29
CA PRO A 133 5.15 0.53 9.49
C PRO A 133 4.20 -0.63 9.82
N PRO A 134 3.85 -0.85 11.11
CA PRO A 134 2.90 -1.89 11.52
C PRO A 134 1.46 -1.60 11.12
N ILE A 135 1.20 -0.47 10.52
CA ILE A 135 -0.08 0.03 10.04
C ILE A 135 -0.01 0.31 8.56
N LEU A 136 -1.15 0.15 7.89
CA LEU A 136 -1.22 0.34 6.45
C LEU A 136 -1.98 1.61 6.10
N PHE A 137 -1.42 2.40 5.17
CA PHE A 137 -2.02 3.64 4.71
C PHE A 137 -2.63 3.51 3.32
N ARG A 138 -3.85 4.05 3.16
CA ARG A 138 -4.49 4.20 1.85
C ARG A 138 -3.95 5.47 1.19
N ARG A 139 -3.43 5.31 -0.03
CA ARG A 139 -3.00 6.44 -0.85
C ARG A 139 -3.96 6.70 -1.99
N TYR A 140 -4.31 7.95 -2.20
CA TYR A 140 -5.20 8.39 -3.27
C TYR A 140 -4.39 9.13 -4.35
N ALA A 141 -4.85 9.05 -5.60
CA ALA A 141 -4.16 9.66 -6.74
C ALA A 141 -3.97 11.19 -6.65
N HIS A 142 -4.79 11.86 -5.83
CA HIS A 142 -4.70 13.30 -5.61
C HIS A 142 -3.78 13.68 -4.43
N GLN A 143 -3.30 12.72 -3.67
CA GLN A 143 -2.35 12.98 -2.58
C GLN A 143 -0.96 13.23 -3.17
N SER A 144 -0.39 14.39 -2.83
CA SER A 144 0.99 14.73 -3.16
C SER A 144 1.94 14.24 -2.07
N ALA A 145 3.17 13.92 -2.48
CA ALA A 145 4.24 13.62 -1.55
C ALA A 145 4.47 14.81 -0.61
N GLN A 146 4.67 14.50 0.66
CA GLN A 146 5.04 15.48 1.67
C GLN A 146 6.55 15.63 1.74
N VAL A 147 6.99 16.76 2.27
CA VAL A 147 8.41 17.02 2.54
C VAL A 147 8.87 16.08 3.66
N VAL A 148 10.03 15.49 3.47
CA VAL A 148 10.68 14.72 4.53
C VAL A 148 11.05 15.67 5.66
N PRO A 149 10.67 15.40 6.92
CA PRO A 149 11.00 16.28 8.03
C PRO A 149 12.52 16.38 8.24
N ASP A 150 12.96 17.54 8.69
CA ASP A 150 14.36 17.85 8.99
C ASP A 150 14.47 18.32 10.45
N THR A 151 15.53 17.91 11.13
CA THR A 151 15.84 18.31 12.51
C THR A 151 16.34 19.75 12.62
N SER A 152 16.74 20.37 11.51
CA SER A 152 17.20 21.76 11.48
C SER A 152 16.05 22.78 11.39
N GLY A 153 14.80 22.32 11.30
CA GLY A 153 13.62 23.18 11.20
C GLY A 153 13.42 24.02 12.46
N ASP A 154 13.11 25.29 12.28
CA ASP A 154 12.73 26.21 13.34
C ASP A 154 11.22 26.51 13.25
N ILE A 155 10.49 26.10 14.30
CA ILE A 155 9.04 26.34 14.36
C ILE A 155 8.72 27.84 14.44
N GLU A 156 9.62 28.66 14.97
CA GLU A 156 9.42 30.11 15.02
C GLU A 156 9.43 30.75 13.63
N ALA A 157 10.11 30.14 12.65
CA ALA A 157 10.05 30.60 11.27
C ALA A 157 8.64 30.55 10.68
N LEU A 158 7.74 29.73 11.24
CA LEU A 158 6.33 29.70 10.87
C LEU A 158 5.66 31.07 11.08
N ASN A 159 6.10 31.84 12.08
CA ASN A 159 5.54 33.16 12.37
C ASN A 159 5.70 34.15 11.20
N GLU A 160 6.69 33.98 10.34
CA GLU A 160 6.90 34.80 9.14
C GLU A 160 5.79 34.62 8.09
N PHE A 161 5.14 33.45 8.10
CA PHE A 161 4.07 33.09 7.17
C PHE A 161 2.66 33.36 7.74
N LEU A 162 2.58 33.71 9.04
CA LEU A 162 1.33 33.87 9.74
C LEU A 162 1.01 35.34 9.95
N ASN A 163 -0.14 35.79 9.44
CA ASN A 163 -0.62 37.13 9.70
C ASN A 163 -1.39 37.19 11.04
N LEU A 164 -0.69 36.88 12.15
CA LEU A 164 -1.22 36.92 13.50
C LEU A 164 -0.63 38.11 14.24
N ALA A 165 -1.50 39.06 14.58
CA ALA A 165 -1.09 40.34 15.21
C ALA A 165 -0.83 40.22 16.72
N LYS A 166 -1.33 39.16 17.38
CA LYS A 166 -1.26 39.02 18.85
C LYS A 166 -0.45 37.78 19.23
N GLU A 167 0.45 37.90 20.19
CA GLU A 167 1.24 36.81 20.73
C GLU A 167 0.38 35.66 21.28
N GLU A 168 -0.75 35.95 21.90
CA GLU A 168 -1.72 34.97 22.38
C GLU A 168 -2.26 34.10 21.24
N GLN A 169 -2.47 34.67 20.06
CA GLN A 169 -2.92 33.90 18.87
C GLN A 169 -1.82 33.00 18.33
N LYS A 170 -0.57 33.43 18.35
CA LYS A 170 0.58 32.62 17.97
C LYS A 170 0.74 31.45 18.93
N LEU A 171 0.65 31.71 20.23
CA LEU A 171 0.73 30.65 21.24
C LEU A 171 -0.39 29.61 21.06
N LEU A 172 -1.63 30.06 20.84
CA LEU A 172 -2.75 29.16 20.59
C LEU A 172 -2.52 28.29 19.34
N LEU A 173 -1.97 28.86 18.27
CA LEU A 173 -1.65 28.08 17.07
C LEU A 173 -0.60 27.01 17.36
N LEU A 174 0.47 27.35 18.08
CA LEU A 174 1.53 26.41 18.45
C LEU A 174 1.04 25.25 19.33
N VAL A 175 0.00 25.47 20.13
CA VAL A 175 -0.64 24.43 20.95
C VAL A 175 -1.50 23.48 20.10
N TYR A 176 -2.00 23.96 18.93
CA TYR A 176 -2.84 23.19 18.02
C TYR A 176 -2.07 22.49 16.88
N LEU A 177 -0.81 22.83 16.68
CA LEU A 177 0.07 22.15 15.73
C LEU A 177 0.72 20.92 16.32
#